data_e52b1bed087ed02a2c474649598e4956
#
_entry.id   e52b1bed087ed02a2c474649598e4956
#
_cell.length_a   1.000
_cell.length_b   1.000
_cell.length_c   1.000
_cell.angle_alpha   90.00
_cell.angle_beta   90.00
_cell.angle_gamma   90.00
#
_symmetry.space_group_name_H-M   'P 1'
#
loop_
_entity.id
_entity.type
_entity.pdbx_description
1 polymer ?
#
loop_
_entity_poly.entity_id
_entity_poly.type
_entity_poly.pdbx_seq_one_letter_code
_entity_poly.pdbx_strand_id
1 'polypeptide(L)'
;MFGISTFCLHELPLPEALEILGEYTDTVEIMDDGNHYLESAEPLQSHEFRYFLHSPSRGVNIASLREPIRRASVEVITQCFAVAAEADAGVVVHPGYFAWRGEREAAVARFRRSLGELKRAAADLSVRFFIENMPAWDFFFLRFPEEIPLLDGQGFALDVGHAQLNGCLPGFLELPLAHVHLHDNDGKTDSHDTIGKGTIDFRAVKKGVEREQASVIIEVATLDGVRESMQVLERM
;
A
#
# COMPACT_ATOMS: atom_id res chain seq x y z
N MET A 1 6.25 8.63 -14.68
CA MET A 1 7.41 8.45 -13.79
C MET A 1 6.96 7.55 -12.66
N PHE A 2 7.81 6.62 -12.20
CA PHE A 2 7.48 5.67 -11.14
C PHE A 2 7.97 6.24 -9.82
N GLY A 3 7.17 6.12 -8.76
CA GLY A 3 7.64 6.35 -7.41
C GLY A 3 8.38 5.12 -6.85
N ILE A 4 9.05 5.29 -5.72
CA ILE A 4 9.79 4.23 -5.05
C ILE A 4 9.38 4.19 -3.58
N SER A 5 9.11 2.98 -3.05
CA SER A 5 8.87 2.77 -1.62
C SER A 5 10.20 2.79 -0.85
N THR A 6 10.20 3.42 0.33
CA THR A 6 11.34 3.35 1.25
C THR A 6 11.57 1.95 1.82
N PHE A 7 10.70 1.00 1.50
CA PHE A 7 10.85 -0.41 1.89
C PHE A 7 12.21 -0.99 1.50
N CYS A 8 12.74 -0.63 0.31
CA CYS A 8 14.05 -1.10 -0.14
C CYS A 8 15.24 -0.62 0.71
N LEU A 9 15.04 0.33 1.60
CA LEU A 9 16.04 0.95 2.47
C LEU A 9 15.59 0.97 3.95
N HIS A 10 14.63 0.14 4.34
CA HIS A 10 13.99 0.15 5.67
C HIS A 10 14.94 -0.08 6.86
N GLU A 11 16.14 -0.61 6.61
CA GLU A 11 17.20 -0.76 7.63
C GLU A 11 17.96 0.55 7.92
N LEU A 12 17.89 1.54 7.01
CA LEU A 12 18.53 2.84 7.18
C LEU A 12 17.62 3.82 7.94
N PRO A 13 18.17 4.87 8.55
CA PRO A 13 17.38 6.01 9.01
C PRO A 13 16.65 6.68 7.84
N LEU A 14 15.41 7.14 8.05
CA LEU A 14 14.59 7.75 7.01
C LEU A 14 15.29 8.92 6.25
N PRO A 15 15.99 9.88 6.90
CA PRO A 15 16.65 10.95 6.18
C PRO A 15 17.72 10.45 5.19
N GLU A 16 18.48 9.42 5.56
CA GLU A 16 19.48 8.80 4.68
C GLU A 16 18.81 8.06 3.51
N ALA A 17 17.72 7.36 3.78
CA ALA A 17 16.94 6.70 2.72
C ALA A 17 16.39 7.71 1.71
N LEU A 18 15.87 8.86 2.17
CA LEU A 18 15.35 9.92 1.30
C LEU A 18 16.45 10.57 0.45
N GLU A 19 17.63 10.82 1.02
CA GLU A 19 18.77 11.35 0.27
C GLU A 19 19.15 10.41 -0.88
N ILE A 20 19.25 9.09 -0.60
CA ILE A 20 19.54 8.09 -1.61
C ILE A 20 18.46 8.03 -2.69
N LEU A 21 17.17 8.00 -2.31
CA LEU A 21 16.06 7.90 -3.26
C LEU A 21 15.92 9.13 -4.16
N GLY A 22 16.35 10.30 -3.69
CA GLY A 22 16.37 11.54 -4.47
C GLY A 22 17.24 11.47 -5.75
N GLU A 23 18.15 10.51 -5.84
CA GLU A 23 18.94 10.27 -7.07
C GLU A 23 18.12 9.53 -8.16
N TYR A 24 16.97 8.93 -7.81
CA TYR A 24 16.23 8.02 -8.69
C TYR A 24 14.81 8.48 -9.03
N THR A 25 14.15 9.23 -8.15
CA THR A 25 12.75 9.59 -8.31
C THR A 25 12.41 10.94 -7.67
N ASP A 26 11.32 11.55 -8.10
CA ASP A 26 10.67 12.69 -7.46
C ASP A 26 9.41 12.28 -6.65
N THR A 27 9.12 10.99 -6.57
CA THR A 27 7.92 10.47 -5.89
C THR A 27 8.33 9.32 -4.96
N VAL A 28 8.05 9.46 -3.68
CA VAL A 28 8.43 8.48 -2.65
C VAL A 28 7.22 8.06 -1.84
N GLU A 29 7.10 6.76 -1.61
CA GLU A 29 6.18 6.23 -0.60
C GLU A 29 6.96 5.83 0.64
N ILE A 30 6.59 6.42 1.77
CA ILE A 30 7.19 6.10 3.07
C ILE A 30 6.51 4.85 3.64
N MET A 31 7.28 3.80 3.90
CA MET A 31 6.83 2.68 4.72
C MET A 31 6.83 3.15 6.19
N ASP A 32 5.69 3.65 6.68
CA ASP A 32 5.55 4.30 8.00
C ASP A 32 5.56 3.27 9.16
N ASP A 33 6.64 2.48 9.18
CA ASP A 33 6.90 1.45 10.19
C ASP A 33 8.41 1.43 10.54
N GLY A 34 8.77 0.94 11.72
CA GLY A 34 10.15 0.73 12.15
C GLY A 34 11.01 2.01 12.12
N ASN A 35 12.14 1.98 11.40
CA ASN A 35 13.06 3.12 11.29
C ASN A 35 12.49 4.30 10.49
N HIS A 36 11.38 4.08 9.77
CA HIS A 36 10.72 5.11 8.95
C HIS A 36 9.40 5.59 9.55
N TYR A 37 9.07 5.16 10.78
CA TYR A 37 7.86 5.61 11.48
C TYR A 37 7.87 7.12 11.68
N LEU A 38 6.76 7.78 11.35
CA LEU A 38 6.60 9.23 11.36
C LEU A 38 5.73 9.69 12.54
N GLU A 39 6.33 10.40 13.49
CA GLU A 39 5.59 11.13 14.53
C GLU A 39 5.10 12.50 14.03
N SER A 40 5.72 13.04 12.97
CA SER A 40 5.40 14.34 12.36
C SER A 40 5.89 14.39 10.90
N ALA A 41 5.46 15.38 10.13
CA ALA A 41 5.94 15.60 8.76
C ALA A 41 7.33 16.28 8.68
N GLU A 42 7.95 16.63 9.80
CA GLU A 42 9.24 17.33 9.81
C GLU A 42 10.33 16.62 8.99
N PRO A 43 10.53 15.28 9.09
CA PRO A 43 11.54 14.59 8.29
C PRO A 43 11.32 14.69 6.78
N LEU A 44 10.08 14.92 6.34
CA LEU A 44 9.71 15.01 4.93
C LEU A 44 9.98 16.40 4.32
N GLN A 45 10.11 17.43 5.16
CA GLN A 45 10.26 18.83 4.71
C GLN A 45 11.64 19.14 4.12
N SER A 46 12.63 18.26 4.33
CA SER A 46 14.00 18.45 3.82
C SER A 46 14.17 18.11 2.34
N HIS A 47 13.15 17.53 1.70
CA HIS A 47 13.18 17.10 0.30
C HIS A 47 11.90 17.53 -0.43
N GLU A 48 12.02 17.86 -1.71
CA GLU A 48 10.88 18.21 -2.57
C GLU A 48 10.35 16.99 -3.32
N PHE A 49 9.86 15.99 -2.60
CA PHE A 49 9.19 14.83 -3.18
C PHE A 49 7.67 15.00 -3.22
N ARG A 50 7.04 14.32 -4.17
CA ARG A 50 5.64 13.96 -4.06
C ARG A 50 5.55 12.73 -3.16
N TYR A 51 4.91 12.87 -2.01
CA TYR A 51 4.84 11.81 -1.03
C TYR A 51 3.56 10.98 -1.11
N PHE A 52 3.71 9.70 -0.80
CA PHE A 52 2.69 8.80 -0.31
C PHE A 52 3.16 8.22 1.02
N LEU A 53 2.23 7.83 1.88
CA LEU A 53 2.53 7.11 3.12
C LEU A 53 1.86 5.75 3.07
N HIS A 54 2.62 4.69 3.27
CA HIS A 54 2.05 3.40 3.62
C HIS A 54 1.82 3.42 5.13
N SER A 55 0.56 3.48 5.57
CA SER A 55 0.24 3.62 7.00
C SER A 55 0.83 2.47 7.82
N PRO A 56 1.09 2.67 9.13
CA PRO A 56 1.56 1.60 9.99
C PRO A 56 0.70 0.34 9.83
N SER A 57 1.34 -0.78 9.53
CA SER A 57 0.69 -2.05 9.24
C SER A 57 0.93 -3.09 10.34
N ARG A 58 2.07 -3.03 11.00
CA ARG A 58 2.45 -3.98 12.05
C ARG A 58 1.71 -3.70 13.35
N GLY A 59 1.00 -4.70 13.85
CA GLY A 59 0.16 -4.57 15.06
C GLY A 59 -1.16 -3.85 14.86
N VAL A 60 -1.47 -3.37 13.66
CA VAL A 60 -2.70 -2.67 13.28
C VAL A 60 -3.72 -3.64 12.69
N ASN A 61 -4.97 -3.59 13.16
CA ASN A 61 -6.06 -4.40 12.61
C ASN A 61 -7.41 -3.69 12.76
N ILE A 62 -7.81 -2.96 11.73
CA ILE A 62 -9.06 -2.21 11.68
C ILE A 62 -10.31 -3.09 11.59
N ALA A 63 -10.15 -4.38 11.34
CA ALA A 63 -11.21 -5.39 11.31
C ALA A 63 -11.32 -6.20 12.61
N SER A 64 -10.51 -5.88 13.64
CA SER A 64 -10.46 -6.63 14.88
C SER A 64 -11.82 -6.71 15.57
N LEU A 65 -12.19 -7.91 15.99
CA LEU A 65 -13.40 -8.15 16.83
C LEU A 65 -13.24 -7.59 18.25
N ARG A 66 -12.00 -7.35 18.68
CA ARG A 66 -11.70 -6.73 19.97
C ARG A 66 -11.72 -5.22 19.81
N GLU A 67 -12.78 -4.59 20.30
CA GLU A 67 -13.02 -3.15 20.14
C GLU A 67 -11.84 -2.26 20.59
N PRO A 68 -11.10 -2.54 21.70
CA PRO A 68 -9.90 -1.74 22.04
C PRO A 68 -8.82 -1.79 20.96
N ILE A 69 -8.57 -2.98 20.34
CA ILE A 69 -7.59 -3.12 19.25
C ILE A 69 -8.07 -2.37 18.01
N ARG A 70 -9.33 -2.58 17.61
CA ARG A 70 -9.91 -1.88 16.46
C ARG A 70 -9.78 -0.36 16.59
N ARG A 71 -10.16 0.18 17.75
CA ARG A 71 -10.10 1.64 18.01
C ARG A 71 -8.68 2.17 18.01
N ALA A 72 -7.74 1.48 18.67
CA ALA A 72 -6.32 1.87 18.63
C ALA A 72 -5.78 1.84 17.19
N SER A 73 -6.17 0.84 16.39
CA SER A 73 -5.77 0.77 14.97
C SER A 73 -6.31 1.94 14.15
N VAL A 74 -7.57 2.31 14.32
CA VAL A 74 -8.15 3.50 13.66
C VAL A 74 -7.45 4.78 14.11
N GLU A 75 -7.10 4.89 15.39
CA GLU A 75 -6.38 6.04 15.94
C GLU A 75 -4.98 6.18 15.32
N VAL A 76 -4.21 5.09 15.25
CA VAL A 76 -2.87 5.09 14.62
C VAL A 76 -2.95 5.52 13.16
N ILE A 77 -3.90 4.98 12.37
CA ILE A 77 -4.07 5.39 10.98
C ILE A 77 -4.52 6.86 10.88
N THR A 78 -5.35 7.35 11.80
CA THR A 78 -5.75 8.76 11.82
C THR A 78 -4.58 9.69 12.15
N GLN A 79 -3.64 9.25 12.98
CA GLN A 79 -2.38 9.99 13.21
C GLN A 79 -1.53 10.04 11.95
N CYS A 80 -1.40 8.92 11.22
CA CYS A 80 -0.75 8.90 9.90
C CYS A 80 -1.45 9.87 8.91
N PHE A 81 -2.78 9.95 8.91
CA PHE A 81 -3.50 10.95 8.09
C PHE A 81 -3.16 12.39 8.47
N ALA A 82 -2.95 12.69 9.74
CA ALA A 82 -2.52 14.04 10.16
C ALA A 82 -1.13 14.38 9.59
N VAL A 83 -0.17 13.46 9.64
CA VAL A 83 1.15 13.62 9.01
C VAL A 83 1.01 13.76 7.49
N ALA A 84 0.18 12.93 6.86
CA ALA A 84 -0.07 12.99 5.42
C ALA A 84 -0.68 14.32 4.98
N ALA A 85 -1.57 14.92 5.78
CA ALA A 85 -2.16 16.22 5.51
C ALA A 85 -1.11 17.34 5.48
N GLU A 86 -0.13 17.31 6.39
CA GLU A 86 0.96 18.27 6.43
C GLU A 86 1.94 18.13 5.24
N ALA A 87 2.07 16.89 4.70
CA ALA A 87 2.94 16.56 3.57
C ALA A 87 2.23 16.56 2.20
N ASP A 88 0.94 16.91 2.14
CA ASP A 88 0.07 16.76 0.95
C ASP A 88 0.15 15.35 0.32
N ALA A 89 0.22 14.32 1.16
CA ALA A 89 0.43 12.93 0.76
C ALA A 89 -0.89 12.15 0.65
N GLY A 90 -0.92 11.15 -0.24
CA GLY A 90 -1.91 10.08 -0.22
C GLY A 90 -1.51 8.97 0.76
N VAL A 91 -2.46 8.18 1.26
CA VAL A 91 -2.17 7.12 2.23
C VAL A 91 -2.67 5.77 1.78
N VAL A 92 -1.83 4.73 1.84
CA VAL A 92 -2.21 3.32 1.66
C VAL A 92 -2.51 2.71 3.03
N VAL A 93 -3.58 1.92 3.11
CA VAL A 93 -4.07 1.32 4.36
C VAL A 93 -4.43 -0.13 4.14
N HIS A 94 -3.92 -1.03 4.99
CA HIS A 94 -4.33 -2.43 5.00
C HIS A 94 -5.76 -2.61 5.54
N PRO A 95 -6.57 -3.53 4.96
CA PRO A 95 -7.95 -3.75 5.39
C PRO A 95 -8.08 -4.45 6.75
N GLY A 96 -6.99 -4.99 7.27
CA GLY A 96 -6.99 -5.84 8.46
C GLY A 96 -7.35 -7.30 8.18
N TYR A 97 -7.62 -8.04 9.25
CA TYR A 97 -7.79 -9.49 9.18
C TYR A 97 -8.73 -10.01 10.28
N PHE A 98 -9.17 -11.26 10.11
CA PHE A 98 -9.89 -12.04 11.12
C PHE A 98 -9.09 -13.30 11.50
N ALA A 99 -9.40 -13.94 12.62
CA ALA A 99 -8.58 -15.06 13.13
C ALA A 99 -9.19 -16.43 12.83
N TRP A 100 -10.51 -16.52 12.71
CA TRP A 100 -11.24 -17.78 12.53
C TRP A 100 -12.30 -17.65 11.44
N ARG A 101 -12.48 -18.68 10.61
CA ARG A 101 -13.44 -18.67 9.49
C ARG A 101 -14.85 -18.23 9.90
N GLY A 102 -15.32 -18.66 11.08
CA GLY A 102 -16.63 -18.28 11.61
C GLY A 102 -16.78 -16.82 12.02
N GLU A 103 -15.65 -16.08 12.09
CA GLU A 103 -15.64 -14.66 12.49
C GLU A 103 -15.74 -13.69 11.32
N ARG A 104 -15.62 -14.17 10.08
CA ARG A 104 -15.51 -13.32 8.88
C ARG A 104 -16.64 -12.29 8.79
N GLU A 105 -17.89 -12.69 8.99
CA GLU A 105 -19.05 -11.78 8.89
C GLU A 105 -18.98 -10.67 9.94
N ALA A 106 -18.68 -11.02 11.20
CA ALA A 106 -18.51 -10.06 12.28
C ALA A 106 -17.32 -9.12 12.03
N ALA A 107 -16.20 -9.64 11.49
CA ALA A 107 -15.03 -8.84 11.14
C ALA A 107 -15.30 -7.91 9.94
N VAL A 108 -16.11 -8.31 8.95
CA VAL A 108 -16.59 -7.42 7.88
C VAL A 108 -17.39 -6.25 8.46
N ALA A 109 -18.25 -6.49 9.44
CA ALA A 109 -18.97 -5.40 10.11
C ALA A 109 -18.03 -4.43 10.84
N ARG A 110 -16.96 -4.95 11.47
CA ARG A 110 -15.92 -4.13 12.12
C ARG A 110 -15.11 -3.33 11.10
N PHE A 111 -14.67 -3.97 10.01
CA PHE A 111 -14.00 -3.30 8.92
C PHE A 111 -14.82 -2.14 8.35
N ARG A 112 -16.08 -2.38 7.99
CA ARG A 112 -16.99 -1.33 7.47
C ARG A 112 -17.16 -0.16 8.44
N ARG A 113 -17.28 -0.46 9.73
CA ARG A 113 -17.33 0.59 10.76
C ARG A 113 -16.06 1.42 10.79
N SER A 114 -14.90 0.77 10.83
CA SER A 114 -13.59 1.44 10.82
C SER A 114 -13.39 2.25 9.54
N LEU A 115 -13.75 1.68 8.38
CA LEU A 115 -13.70 2.39 7.10
C LEU A 115 -14.54 3.67 7.12
N GLY A 116 -15.74 3.62 7.70
CA GLY A 116 -16.57 4.81 7.88
C GLY A 116 -15.97 5.85 8.84
N GLU A 117 -15.25 5.41 9.88
CA GLU A 117 -14.52 6.30 10.80
C GLU A 117 -13.32 6.94 10.07
N LEU A 118 -12.54 6.17 9.31
CA LEU A 118 -11.40 6.66 8.52
C LEU A 118 -11.83 7.60 7.38
N LYS A 119 -12.92 7.31 6.67
CA LYS A 119 -13.48 8.22 5.66
C LYS A 119 -13.80 9.60 6.22
N ARG A 120 -14.35 9.68 7.43
CA ARG A 120 -14.63 10.97 8.10
C ARG A 120 -13.34 11.68 8.47
N ALA A 121 -12.40 10.98 9.12
CA ALA A 121 -11.11 11.56 9.49
C ALA A 121 -10.34 12.08 8.26
N ALA A 122 -10.32 11.30 7.17
CA ALA A 122 -9.68 11.69 5.92
C ALA A 122 -10.36 12.93 5.28
N ALA A 123 -11.69 13.01 5.33
CA ALA A 123 -12.42 14.18 4.83
C ALA A 123 -12.13 15.43 5.67
N ASP A 124 -12.10 15.31 7.01
CA ASP A 124 -11.80 16.41 7.92
C ASP A 124 -10.37 16.96 7.72
N LEU A 125 -9.43 16.08 7.37
CA LEU A 125 -8.02 16.42 7.12
C LEU A 125 -7.71 16.68 5.64
N SER A 126 -8.67 16.52 4.73
CA SER A 126 -8.47 16.64 3.26
C SER A 126 -7.44 15.63 2.70
N VAL A 127 -7.31 14.46 3.29
CA VAL A 127 -6.39 13.39 2.88
C VAL A 127 -7.08 12.41 1.96
N ARG A 128 -6.40 11.99 0.90
CA ARG A 128 -6.81 10.85 0.06
C ARG A 128 -6.20 9.58 0.62
N PHE A 129 -6.97 8.50 0.72
CA PHE A 129 -6.42 7.21 1.09
C PHE A 129 -6.98 6.07 0.23
N PHE A 130 -6.26 4.97 0.20
CA PHE A 130 -6.55 3.80 -0.61
C PHE A 130 -6.48 2.55 0.27
N ILE A 131 -7.38 1.59 0.06
CA ILE A 131 -7.30 0.31 0.75
C ILE A 131 -6.65 -0.70 -0.18
N GLU A 132 -5.66 -1.42 0.33
CA GLU A 132 -4.84 -2.34 -0.43
C GLU A 132 -5.41 -3.77 -0.43
N ASN A 133 -5.20 -4.54 -1.52
CA ASN A 133 -5.44 -5.97 -1.54
C ASN A 133 -4.30 -6.73 -0.85
N MET A 134 -4.64 -7.84 -0.19
CA MET A 134 -3.73 -8.58 0.68
C MET A 134 -3.22 -9.89 0.08
N PRO A 135 -2.04 -10.37 0.50
CA PRO A 135 -1.45 -11.61 0.00
C PRO A 135 -2.21 -12.87 0.43
N ALA A 136 -1.71 -14.02 0.03
CA ALA A 136 -2.36 -15.32 0.18
C ALA A 136 -2.34 -15.88 1.60
N TRP A 137 -3.04 -15.19 2.53
CA TRP A 137 -3.39 -15.74 3.83
C TRP A 137 -4.90 -15.74 4.01
N ASP A 138 -5.49 -16.90 4.31
CA ASP A 138 -6.95 -17.14 4.28
C ASP A 138 -7.79 -16.22 5.16
N PHE A 139 -7.18 -15.50 6.07
CA PHE A 139 -7.86 -14.62 7.01
C PHE A 139 -7.74 -13.13 6.69
N PHE A 140 -7.03 -12.77 5.61
CA PHE A 140 -7.04 -11.39 5.10
C PHE A 140 -8.32 -11.07 4.31
N PHE A 141 -8.68 -9.78 4.30
CA PHE A 141 -9.67 -9.21 3.40
C PHE A 141 -9.04 -8.77 2.08
N LEU A 142 -9.88 -8.54 1.08
CA LEU A 142 -9.50 -8.03 -0.24
C LEU A 142 -8.45 -8.88 -0.97
N ARG A 143 -8.53 -10.19 -0.78
CA ARG A 143 -7.69 -11.14 -1.52
C ARG A 143 -8.17 -11.35 -2.95
N PHE A 144 -9.46 -11.09 -3.22
CA PHE A 144 -10.11 -11.37 -4.50
C PHE A 144 -10.90 -10.15 -4.99
N PRO A 145 -11.01 -9.96 -6.34
CA PRO A 145 -11.75 -8.84 -6.93
C PRO A 145 -13.20 -8.72 -6.46
N GLU A 146 -13.84 -9.85 -6.17
CA GLU A 146 -15.24 -9.92 -5.69
C GLU A 146 -15.43 -9.27 -4.32
N GLU A 147 -14.35 -9.01 -3.58
CA GLU A 147 -14.39 -8.36 -2.26
C GLU A 147 -14.34 -6.82 -2.36
N ILE A 148 -14.01 -6.24 -3.52
CA ILE A 148 -13.95 -4.78 -3.72
C ILE A 148 -15.23 -4.05 -3.31
N PRO A 149 -16.45 -4.60 -3.46
CA PRO A 149 -17.65 -3.96 -2.93
C PRO A 149 -17.64 -3.71 -1.41
N LEU A 150 -16.75 -4.35 -0.65
CA LEU A 150 -16.58 -4.06 0.78
C LEU A 150 -16.05 -2.63 1.02
N LEU A 151 -15.38 -2.04 0.05
CA LEU A 151 -14.79 -0.70 0.12
C LEU A 151 -15.84 0.42 0.08
N ASP A 152 -17.05 0.14 -0.37
CA ASP A 152 -18.13 1.14 -0.43
C ASP A 152 -17.70 2.44 -1.13
N GLY A 153 -17.05 2.30 -2.31
CA GLY A 153 -16.57 3.41 -3.12
C GLY A 153 -15.27 4.07 -2.65
N GLN A 154 -14.62 3.56 -1.59
CA GLN A 154 -13.28 4.01 -1.21
C GLN A 154 -12.25 3.65 -2.28
N GLY A 155 -11.22 4.50 -2.47
CA GLY A 155 -10.12 4.25 -3.39
C GLY A 155 -9.41 2.92 -3.12
N PHE A 156 -8.97 2.27 -4.19
CA PHE A 156 -8.32 0.96 -4.15
C PHE A 156 -6.85 1.09 -4.55
N ALA A 157 -5.97 0.50 -3.76
CA ALA A 157 -4.55 0.29 -4.08
C ALA A 157 -4.36 -1.17 -4.50
N LEU A 158 -3.88 -1.39 -5.74
CA LEU A 158 -3.54 -2.72 -6.23
C LEU A 158 -2.08 -3.03 -5.93
N ASP A 159 -1.83 -3.98 -5.05
CA ASP A 159 -0.55 -4.68 -5.00
C ASP A 159 -0.59 -5.87 -5.99
N VAL A 160 0.28 -5.81 -7.01
CA VAL A 160 0.29 -6.79 -8.09
C VAL A 160 0.86 -8.14 -7.64
N GLY A 161 1.81 -8.11 -6.71
CA GLY A 161 2.39 -9.34 -6.14
C GLY A 161 1.40 -10.08 -5.26
N HIS A 162 0.67 -9.39 -4.41
CA HIS A 162 -0.42 -9.95 -3.61
C HIS A 162 -1.51 -10.58 -4.49
N ALA A 163 -1.91 -9.89 -5.57
CA ALA A 163 -2.89 -10.41 -6.52
C ALA A 163 -2.36 -11.65 -7.26
N GLN A 164 -1.07 -11.68 -7.61
CA GLN A 164 -0.42 -12.85 -8.22
C GLN A 164 -0.44 -14.06 -7.30
N LEU A 165 -0.11 -13.89 -6.02
CA LEU A 165 -0.14 -14.95 -5.01
C LEU A 165 -1.53 -15.58 -4.84
N ASN A 166 -2.58 -14.80 -5.03
CA ASN A 166 -3.96 -15.27 -4.99
C ASN A 166 -4.46 -15.81 -6.36
N GLY A 167 -3.63 -15.74 -7.42
CA GLY A 167 -3.98 -16.22 -8.75
C GLY A 167 -5.08 -15.40 -9.43
N CYS A 168 -5.31 -14.16 -9.04
CA CYS A 168 -6.43 -13.35 -9.50
C CYS A 168 -6.04 -11.96 -10.05
N LEU A 169 -4.75 -11.72 -10.31
CA LEU A 169 -4.25 -10.46 -10.86
C LEU A 169 -5.05 -9.97 -12.10
N PRO A 170 -5.37 -10.81 -13.11
CA PRO A 170 -6.16 -10.34 -14.24
C PRO A 170 -7.52 -9.75 -13.85
N GLY A 171 -8.19 -10.30 -12.85
CA GLY A 171 -9.47 -9.78 -12.36
C GLY A 171 -9.34 -8.42 -11.70
N PHE A 172 -8.29 -8.18 -10.94
CA PHE A 172 -8.02 -6.85 -10.36
C PHE A 172 -7.66 -5.80 -11.42
N LEU A 173 -6.94 -6.20 -12.47
CA LEU A 173 -6.58 -5.28 -13.56
C LEU A 173 -7.78 -4.74 -14.36
N GLU A 174 -8.95 -5.36 -14.27
CA GLU A 174 -10.19 -4.87 -14.89
C GLU A 174 -10.94 -3.83 -14.05
N LEU A 175 -10.50 -3.60 -12.80
CA LEU A 175 -11.14 -2.67 -11.87
C LEU A 175 -10.54 -1.26 -11.99
N PRO A 176 -11.24 -0.22 -11.51
CA PRO A 176 -10.67 1.11 -11.33
C PRO A 176 -9.51 1.07 -10.34
N LEU A 177 -8.33 1.48 -10.76
CA LEU A 177 -7.11 1.53 -9.97
C LEU A 177 -6.78 2.98 -9.63
N ALA A 178 -6.53 3.29 -8.38
CA ALA A 178 -6.13 4.62 -7.94
C ALA A 178 -4.63 4.69 -7.59
N HIS A 179 -4.10 3.60 -7.07
CA HIS A 179 -2.71 3.45 -6.65
C HIS A 179 -2.24 2.02 -6.93
N VAL A 180 -0.96 1.81 -7.23
CA VAL A 180 -0.44 0.48 -7.59
C VAL A 180 0.96 0.28 -7.01
N HIS A 181 1.16 -0.81 -6.27
CA HIS A 181 2.47 -1.31 -5.86
C HIS A 181 2.97 -2.33 -6.87
N LEU A 182 4.23 -2.15 -7.30
CA LEU A 182 4.90 -3.02 -8.25
C LEU A 182 6.06 -3.76 -7.60
N HIS A 183 5.95 -5.05 -7.51
CA HIS A 183 7.04 -5.99 -7.26
C HIS A 183 6.73 -7.32 -7.94
N ASP A 184 7.71 -8.18 -8.09
CA ASP A 184 7.50 -9.51 -8.67
C ASP A 184 7.59 -10.58 -7.60
N ASN A 185 7.13 -11.79 -7.92
CA ASN A 185 7.27 -12.97 -7.09
C ASN A 185 7.12 -14.27 -7.91
N ASP A 186 7.40 -15.41 -7.27
CA ASP A 186 7.30 -16.73 -7.88
C ASP A 186 5.88 -17.33 -7.89
N GLY A 187 4.88 -16.58 -7.46
CA GLY A 187 3.48 -17.01 -7.27
C GLY A 187 3.25 -17.86 -6.01
N LYS A 188 4.21 -17.92 -5.08
CA LYS A 188 4.11 -18.72 -3.84
C LYS A 188 4.50 -17.94 -2.59
N THR A 189 5.49 -17.06 -2.70
CA THR A 189 6.05 -16.30 -1.61
C THR A 189 5.93 -14.81 -1.90
N ASP A 190 5.52 -14.04 -0.90
CA ASP A 190 5.50 -12.58 -0.97
C ASP A 190 6.92 -12.04 -0.77
N SER A 191 7.71 -12.12 -1.85
CA SER A 191 9.15 -11.89 -1.79
C SER A 191 9.57 -10.48 -2.15
N HIS A 192 8.67 -9.65 -2.68
CA HIS A 192 8.98 -8.32 -3.20
C HIS A 192 10.23 -8.31 -4.10
N ASP A 193 10.26 -9.27 -5.05
CA ASP A 193 11.38 -9.46 -5.96
C ASP A 193 11.46 -8.36 -7.03
N THR A 194 12.64 -8.24 -7.62
CA THR A 194 12.91 -7.40 -8.79
C THR A 194 11.95 -7.73 -9.93
N ILE A 195 11.36 -6.72 -10.56
CA ILE A 195 10.43 -6.85 -11.69
C ILE A 195 11.10 -7.61 -12.85
N GLY A 196 10.42 -8.64 -13.35
CA GLY A 196 10.89 -9.51 -14.41
C GLY A 196 11.71 -10.73 -13.94
N LYS A 197 11.90 -10.92 -12.62
CA LYS A 197 12.53 -12.12 -12.06
C LYS A 197 11.52 -13.16 -11.55
N GLY A 198 10.24 -12.81 -11.48
CA GLY A 198 9.17 -13.70 -11.08
C GLY A 198 8.26 -14.13 -12.23
N THR A 199 6.97 -14.18 -11.97
CA THR A 199 5.97 -14.75 -12.89
C THR A 199 4.88 -13.75 -13.33
N ILE A 200 4.96 -12.48 -12.93
CA ILE A 200 3.94 -11.47 -13.23
C ILE A 200 4.06 -10.98 -14.67
N ASP A 201 2.94 -10.91 -15.40
CA ASP A 201 2.89 -10.25 -16.71
C ASP A 201 2.79 -8.72 -16.57
N PHE A 202 3.92 -8.06 -16.47
CA PHE A 202 3.99 -6.60 -16.35
C PHE A 202 3.51 -5.84 -17.60
N ARG A 203 3.37 -6.48 -18.76
CA ARG A 203 2.73 -5.84 -19.92
C ARG A 203 1.23 -5.69 -19.70
N ALA A 204 0.60 -6.68 -19.09
CA ALA A 204 -0.81 -6.58 -18.69
C ALA A 204 -1.01 -5.53 -17.59
N VAL A 205 -0.12 -5.50 -16.58
CA VAL A 205 -0.12 -4.49 -15.50
C VAL A 205 -0.01 -3.08 -16.08
N LYS A 206 0.97 -2.84 -16.97
CA LYS A 206 1.18 -1.53 -17.60
C LYS A 206 -0.10 -1.03 -18.30
N LYS A 207 -0.79 -1.89 -19.06
CA LYS A 207 -2.06 -1.52 -19.72
C LYS A 207 -3.15 -1.11 -18.73
N GLY A 208 -3.29 -1.81 -17.60
CA GLY A 208 -4.23 -1.47 -16.53
C GLY A 208 -3.91 -0.12 -15.91
N VAL A 209 -2.66 0.10 -15.56
CA VAL A 209 -2.16 1.36 -14.97
C VAL A 209 -2.39 2.55 -15.90
N GLU A 210 -2.01 2.43 -17.19
CA GLU A 210 -2.16 3.50 -18.19
C GLU A 210 -3.63 3.85 -18.43
N ARG A 211 -4.53 2.86 -18.43
CA ARG A 211 -5.98 3.09 -18.60
C ARG A 211 -6.55 3.93 -17.48
N GLU A 212 -6.16 3.66 -16.23
CA GLU A 212 -6.70 4.28 -15.02
C GLU A 212 -5.91 5.52 -14.58
N GLN A 213 -4.74 5.79 -15.16
CA GLN A 213 -3.81 6.85 -14.73
C GLN A 213 -3.46 6.77 -13.24
N ALA A 214 -3.34 5.55 -12.72
CA ALA A 214 -3.02 5.29 -11.33
C ALA A 214 -1.61 5.79 -10.96
N SER A 215 -1.42 6.22 -9.73
CA SER A 215 -0.07 6.42 -9.18
C SER A 215 0.61 5.06 -9.00
N VAL A 216 1.91 5.01 -9.26
CA VAL A 216 2.67 3.75 -9.31
C VAL A 216 3.90 3.84 -8.45
N ILE A 217 4.06 2.90 -7.54
CA ILE A 217 5.20 2.77 -6.63
C ILE A 217 5.91 1.43 -6.87
N ILE A 218 7.22 1.46 -7.03
CA ILE A 218 8.06 0.26 -7.03
C ILE A 218 8.34 -0.10 -5.57
N GLU A 219 7.83 -1.26 -5.14
CA GLU A 219 7.94 -1.76 -3.76
C GLU A 219 8.77 -3.05 -3.71
N VAL A 220 10.02 -2.97 -4.13
CA VAL A 220 10.98 -4.07 -4.19
C VAL A 220 11.87 -4.05 -2.95
N ALA A 221 12.26 -5.23 -2.45
CA ALA A 221 12.94 -5.40 -1.17
C ALA A 221 14.36 -4.79 -1.09
N THR A 222 15.00 -4.47 -2.22
CA THR A 222 16.38 -3.96 -2.26
C THR A 222 16.55 -2.82 -3.25
N LEU A 223 17.46 -1.89 -2.96
CA LEU A 223 17.77 -0.77 -3.88
C LEU A 223 18.30 -1.23 -5.24
N ASP A 224 19.12 -2.28 -5.27
CA ASP A 224 19.60 -2.84 -6.54
C ASP A 224 18.44 -3.45 -7.34
N GLY A 225 17.51 -4.11 -6.66
CA GLY A 225 16.28 -4.61 -7.28
C GLY A 225 15.39 -3.48 -7.83
N VAL A 226 15.31 -2.34 -7.15
CA VAL A 226 14.63 -1.14 -7.65
C VAL A 226 15.28 -0.64 -8.94
N ARG A 227 16.62 -0.50 -8.96
CA ARG A 227 17.39 -0.04 -10.14
C ARG A 227 17.15 -0.95 -11.35
N GLU A 228 17.23 -2.27 -11.15
CA GLU A 228 16.95 -3.24 -12.21
C GLU A 228 15.49 -3.17 -12.68
N SER A 229 14.54 -3.04 -11.75
CA SER A 229 13.11 -2.92 -12.05
C SER A 229 12.79 -1.69 -12.90
N MET A 230 13.38 -0.53 -12.59
CA MET A 230 13.24 0.68 -13.39
C MET A 230 13.70 0.45 -14.83
N GLN A 231 14.86 -0.19 -15.03
CA GLN A 231 15.37 -0.51 -16.37
C GLN A 231 14.45 -1.45 -17.17
N VAL A 232 13.79 -2.39 -16.49
CA VAL A 232 12.81 -3.30 -17.12
C VAL A 232 11.57 -2.53 -17.54
N LEU A 233 11.03 -1.69 -16.67
CA LEU A 233 9.82 -0.88 -16.93
C LEU A 233 10.02 0.16 -18.03
N GLU A 234 11.21 0.76 -18.14
CA GLU A 234 11.55 1.71 -19.21
C GLU A 234 11.61 1.07 -20.61
N ARG A 235 11.90 -0.23 -20.69
CA ARG A 235 12.01 -0.99 -21.95
C ARG A 235 10.68 -1.58 -22.42
N MET A 236 9.65 -1.53 -21.60
CA MET A 236 8.30 -2.02 -21.91
C MET A 236 7.45 -0.93 -22.59
#